data_3bcca789214661636d6d5dc23ac11ebe
#
_entry.id   3bcca789214661636d6d5dc23ac11ebe
#
_cell.length_a   1.000
_cell.length_b   1.000
_cell.length_c   1.000
_cell.angle_alpha   90.00
_cell.angle_beta   90.00
_cell.angle_gamma   90.00
#
_symmetry.space_group_name_H-M   'P 1'
#
loop_
_entity.id
_entity.type
_entity.pdbx_description
1 polymer ?
#
loop_
_entity_poly.entity_id
_entity_poly.type
_entity_poly.pdbx_seq_one_letter_code
_entity_poly.pdbx_strand_id
1 'polypeptide(L)'
;MRSDYKIILDLIPKNSKVLDIGCSDGELISLLADKNISAQGVEINQERVISCLGKGLDVIHGDINLMVEDFPHNQFDYCILTQTIQAVQKPDVLLNTLKKVGKNVIVSFNNSARLSKVVKFLFSGSFDSLLKKSDSDQWYNTDYIHPCSIKDFRKLTLDLDL
;
A
#
# COMPACT_ATOMS: atom_id res chain seq x y z
N MET A 1 13.30 7.83 6.43
CA MET A 1 12.69 7.49 5.12
C MET A 1 12.72 5.98 4.91
N ARG A 2 11.61 5.36 4.61
CA ARG A 2 11.49 3.93 4.30
C ARG A 2 12.24 3.59 3.01
N SER A 3 12.83 2.39 2.93
CA SER A 3 13.60 1.96 1.76
C SER A 3 12.77 1.82 0.48
N ASP A 4 11.50 1.43 0.60
CA ASP A 4 10.57 1.32 -0.52
C ASP A 4 10.22 2.69 -1.11
N TYR A 5 10.12 3.75 -0.29
CA TYR A 5 9.86 5.11 -0.76
C TYR A 5 10.93 5.62 -1.74
N LYS A 6 12.20 5.33 -1.45
CA LYS A 6 13.29 5.72 -2.37
C LYS A 6 13.09 5.11 -3.76
N ILE A 7 12.79 3.82 -3.81
CA ILE A 7 12.54 3.10 -5.08
C ILE A 7 11.31 3.69 -5.80
N ILE A 8 10.22 3.93 -5.07
CA ILE A 8 8.98 4.51 -5.62
C ILE A 8 9.25 5.89 -6.23
N LEU A 9 9.97 6.75 -5.50
CA LEU A 9 10.33 8.10 -5.95
C LEU A 9 11.22 8.11 -7.20
N ASP A 10 12.01 7.07 -7.42
CA ASP A 10 12.87 6.93 -8.59
C ASP A 10 12.11 6.36 -9.81
N LEU A 11 11.02 5.65 -9.57
CA LEU A 11 10.16 5.08 -10.63
C LEU A 11 9.16 6.09 -11.22
N ILE A 12 8.78 7.13 -10.46
CA ILE A 12 7.72 8.04 -10.87
C ILE A 12 8.31 9.29 -11.53
N PRO A 13 7.98 9.55 -12.81
CA PRO A 13 8.41 10.77 -13.50
C PRO A 13 7.82 12.04 -12.87
N LYS A 14 8.53 13.17 -13.03
CA LYS A 14 8.00 14.49 -12.67
C LYS A 14 6.70 14.78 -13.42
N ASN A 15 5.85 15.60 -12.80
CA ASN A 15 4.53 16.00 -13.33
C ASN A 15 3.52 14.84 -13.46
N SER A 16 3.80 13.66 -12.89
CA SER A 16 2.82 12.58 -12.79
C SER A 16 1.72 12.94 -11.78
N LYS A 17 0.53 12.36 -11.99
CA LYS A 17 -0.56 12.34 -11.01
C LYS A 17 -0.59 11.00 -10.30
N VAL A 18 -0.55 11.02 -8.99
CA VAL A 18 -0.42 9.82 -8.15
C VAL A 18 -1.59 9.68 -7.18
N LEU A 19 -2.11 8.46 -7.03
CA LEU A 19 -3.02 8.08 -5.96
C LEU A 19 -2.28 7.18 -4.98
N ASP A 20 -2.12 7.61 -3.71
CA ASP A 20 -1.49 6.82 -2.63
C ASP A 20 -2.57 6.22 -1.73
N ILE A 21 -2.73 4.91 -1.76
CA ILE A 21 -3.77 4.17 -1.07
C ILE A 21 -3.25 3.64 0.27
N GLY A 22 -3.90 4.07 1.37
CA GLY A 22 -3.41 3.86 2.72
C GLY A 22 -2.20 4.75 3.02
N CYS A 23 -2.35 6.04 2.73
CA CYS A 23 -1.24 7.00 2.77
C CYS A 23 -0.72 7.29 4.18
N SER A 24 -1.37 6.77 5.23
CA SER A 24 -0.98 6.95 6.63
C SER A 24 -0.80 8.44 6.97
N ASP A 25 0.35 8.82 7.54
CA ASP A 25 0.66 10.21 7.93
C ASP A 25 1.12 11.10 6.76
N GLY A 26 0.98 10.63 5.52
CA GLY A 26 1.26 11.38 4.29
C GLY A 26 2.75 11.57 3.97
N GLU A 27 3.66 10.77 4.57
CA GLU A 27 5.10 10.90 4.32
C GLU A 27 5.44 10.77 2.83
N LEU A 28 4.88 9.76 2.14
CA LEU A 28 5.13 9.56 0.71
C LEU A 28 4.57 10.71 -0.13
N ILE A 29 3.38 11.20 0.19
CA ILE A 29 2.77 12.35 -0.51
C ILE A 29 3.65 13.59 -0.39
N SER A 30 4.18 13.88 0.81
CA SER A 30 5.10 15.00 1.02
C SER A 30 6.37 14.85 0.17
N LEU A 31 6.97 13.66 0.15
CA LEU A 31 8.17 13.38 -0.65
C LEU A 31 7.93 13.47 -2.16
N LEU A 32 6.72 13.11 -2.63
CA LEU A 32 6.31 13.27 -4.03
C LEU A 32 6.16 14.77 -4.39
N ALA A 33 5.54 15.55 -3.50
CA ALA A 33 5.39 16.99 -3.69
C ALA A 33 6.74 17.71 -3.81
N ASP A 34 7.76 17.33 -3.02
CA ASP A 34 9.13 17.85 -3.09
C ASP A 34 9.78 17.59 -4.47
N LYS A 35 9.30 16.58 -5.20
CA LYS A 35 9.74 16.25 -6.56
C LYS A 35 8.87 16.86 -7.67
N ASN A 36 7.92 17.74 -7.34
CA ASN A 36 6.90 18.27 -8.26
C ASN A 36 6.01 17.19 -8.88
N ILE A 37 5.61 16.20 -8.08
CA ILE A 37 4.66 15.16 -8.44
C ILE A 37 3.37 15.44 -7.65
N SER A 38 2.24 15.56 -8.35
CA SER A 38 0.94 15.75 -7.72
C SER A 38 0.45 14.43 -7.14
N ALA A 39 0.15 14.39 -5.85
CA ALA A 39 -0.31 13.18 -5.19
C ALA A 39 -1.55 13.46 -4.33
N GLN A 40 -2.53 12.56 -4.43
CA GLN A 40 -3.72 12.50 -3.59
C GLN A 40 -3.68 11.21 -2.76
N GLY A 41 -4.01 11.29 -1.48
CA GLY A 41 -4.05 10.14 -0.59
C GLY A 41 -5.47 9.65 -0.30
N VAL A 42 -5.59 8.37 0.03
CA VAL A 42 -6.78 7.79 0.68
C VAL A 42 -6.35 7.14 1.98
N GLU A 43 -7.01 7.47 3.08
CA GLU A 43 -6.71 6.93 4.40
C GLU A 43 -8.01 6.68 5.18
N ILE A 44 -8.11 5.51 5.83
CA ILE A 44 -9.28 5.10 6.60
C ILE A 44 -9.28 5.69 8.02
N ASN A 45 -8.11 5.98 8.57
CA ASN A 45 -7.98 6.52 9.91
C ASN A 45 -8.17 8.04 9.90
N GLN A 46 -9.25 8.49 10.52
CA GLN A 46 -9.63 9.90 10.57
C GLN A 46 -8.56 10.81 11.21
N GLU A 47 -7.87 10.36 12.26
CA GLU A 47 -6.84 11.16 12.95
C GLU A 47 -5.65 11.42 12.02
N ARG A 48 -5.25 10.40 11.24
CA ARG A 48 -4.19 10.54 10.23
C ARG A 48 -4.60 11.47 9.10
N VAL A 49 -5.85 11.38 8.63
CA VAL A 49 -6.39 12.33 7.63
C VAL A 49 -6.30 13.76 8.15
N ILE A 50 -6.74 14.02 9.39
CA ILE A 50 -6.66 15.36 10.00
C ILE A 50 -5.19 15.83 10.07
N SER A 51 -4.26 14.94 10.46
CA SER A 51 -2.83 15.25 10.46
C SER A 51 -2.30 15.62 9.08
N CYS A 52 -2.70 14.89 8.04
CA CYS A 52 -2.32 15.16 6.66
C CYS A 52 -2.86 16.51 6.16
N LEU A 53 -4.15 16.78 6.40
CA LEU A 53 -4.79 18.05 6.05
C LEU A 53 -4.12 19.24 6.78
N GLY A 54 -3.73 19.06 8.04
CA GLY A 54 -2.97 20.05 8.81
C GLY A 54 -1.58 20.36 8.21
N LYS A 55 -1.02 19.46 7.43
CA LYS A 55 0.23 19.64 6.66
C LYS A 55 -0.02 20.21 5.25
N GLY A 56 -1.28 20.47 4.86
CA GLY A 56 -1.64 20.93 3.52
C GLY A 56 -1.61 19.83 2.45
N LEU A 57 -1.66 18.55 2.84
CA LEU A 57 -1.67 17.43 1.91
C LEU A 57 -3.10 17.14 1.42
N ASP A 58 -3.24 16.74 0.16
CA ASP A 58 -4.52 16.33 -0.42
C ASP A 58 -4.83 14.88 -0.06
N VAL A 59 -5.72 14.66 0.92
CA VAL A 59 -6.07 13.34 1.44
C VAL A 59 -7.58 13.22 1.63
N ILE A 60 -8.14 12.12 1.13
CA ILE A 60 -9.55 11.75 1.27
C ILE A 60 -9.68 10.75 2.44
N HIS A 61 -10.61 11.02 3.36
CA HIS A 61 -11.01 10.06 4.38
C HIS A 61 -11.95 9.02 3.77
N GLY A 62 -11.57 7.75 3.81
CA GLY A 62 -12.43 6.68 3.32
C GLY A 62 -11.79 5.30 3.31
N ASP A 63 -12.66 4.30 3.20
CA ASP A 63 -12.26 2.90 3.00
C ASP A 63 -12.11 2.62 1.51
N ILE A 64 -10.90 2.32 1.08
CA ILE A 64 -10.62 2.01 -0.32
C ILE A 64 -11.41 0.80 -0.83
N ASN A 65 -11.75 -0.15 0.03
CA ASN A 65 -12.56 -1.31 -0.35
C ASN A 65 -13.96 -0.92 -0.84
N LEU A 66 -14.47 0.25 -0.40
CA LEU A 66 -15.80 0.75 -0.74
C LEU A 66 -15.77 1.81 -1.85
N MET A 67 -14.74 2.65 -1.87
CA MET A 67 -14.71 3.84 -2.72
C MET A 67 -13.84 3.72 -3.98
N VAL A 68 -13.11 2.63 -4.17
CA VAL A 68 -12.22 2.48 -5.32
C VAL A 68 -12.94 2.57 -6.66
N GLU A 69 -14.19 2.15 -6.73
CA GLU A 69 -15.02 2.20 -7.95
C GLU A 69 -15.53 3.61 -8.28
N ASP A 70 -15.49 4.53 -7.30
CA ASP A 70 -15.94 5.91 -7.49
C ASP A 70 -14.89 6.78 -8.21
N PHE A 71 -13.64 6.30 -8.30
CA PHE A 71 -12.59 7.02 -9.03
C PHE A 71 -12.78 6.91 -10.54
N PRO A 72 -12.70 8.04 -11.27
CA PRO A 72 -12.74 8.02 -12.74
C PRO A 72 -11.61 7.17 -13.34
N HIS A 73 -11.91 6.53 -14.47
CA HIS A 73 -10.91 5.76 -15.20
C HIS A 73 -9.79 6.67 -15.73
N ASN A 74 -8.56 6.17 -15.70
CA ASN A 74 -7.35 6.86 -16.18
C ASN A 74 -7.11 8.23 -15.53
N GLN A 75 -7.61 8.44 -14.32
CA GLN A 75 -7.44 9.71 -13.60
C GLN A 75 -6.00 9.94 -13.15
N PHE A 76 -5.28 8.85 -12.83
CA PHE A 76 -3.92 8.89 -12.31
C PHE A 76 -2.92 8.21 -13.25
N ASP A 77 -1.69 8.68 -13.24
CA ASP A 77 -0.59 8.01 -13.94
C ASP A 77 -0.08 6.80 -13.13
N TYR A 78 -0.14 6.91 -11.80
CA TYR A 78 0.28 5.85 -10.86
C TYR A 78 -0.70 5.72 -9.71
N CYS A 79 -1.09 4.48 -9.40
CA CYS A 79 -1.72 4.10 -8.13
C CYS A 79 -0.71 3.34 -7.28
N ILE A 80 -0.55 3.72 -6.01
CA ILE A 80 0.46 3.16 -5.12
C ILE A 80 -0.21 2.53 -3.91
N LEU A 81 0.25 1.33 -3.53
CA LEU A 81 -0.12 0.66 -2.29
C LEU A 81 1.15 0.32 -1.52
N THR A 82 1.50 1.15 -0.53
CA THR A 82 2.69 0.92 0.29
C THR A 82 2.35 0.13 1.55
N GLN A 83 2.60 -1.19 1.52
CA GLN A 83 2.30 -2.11 2.62
C GLN A 83 0.80 -2.14 3.01
N THR A 84 -0.07 -1.80 2.08
CA THR A 84 -1.52 -1.72 2.27
C THR A 84 -2.23 -2.97 1.76
N ILE A 85 -1.71 -3.60 0.69
CA ILE A 85 -2.36 -4.73 0.01
C ILE A 85 -2.69 -5.91 0.96
N GLN A 86 -1.90 -6.11 2.00
CA GLN A 86 -2.08 -7.19 2.97
C GLN A 86 -3.21 -6.90 3.98
N ALA A 87 -3.65 -5.65 4.10
CA ALA A 87 -4.76 -5.22 4.95
C ALA A 87 -6.09 -5.07 4.19
N VAL A 88 -6.07 -5.17 2.87
CA VAL A 88 -7.25 -5.06 2.01
C VAL A 88 -8.07 -6.34 2.07
N GLN A 89 -9.40 -6.24 2.15
CA GLN A 89 -10.29 -7.40 2.24
C GLN A 89 -10.29 -8.26 0.98
N LYS A 90 -10.29 -7.62 -0.21
CA LYS A 90 -10.32 -8.28 -1.52
C LYS A 90 -9.22 -7.68 -2.41
N PRO A 91 -7.97 -8.12 -2.25
CA PRO A 91 -6.83 -7.56 -2.98
C PRO A 91 -6.93 -7.77 -4.51
N ASP A 92 -7.54 -8.87 -4.95
CA ASP A 92 -7.80 -9.18 -6.36
C ASP A 92 -8.77 -8.17 -6.99
N VAL A 93 -9.88 -7.88 -6.32
CA VAL A 93 -10.87 -6.89 -6.78
C VAL A 93 -10.25 -5.49 -6.82
N LEU A 94 -9.54 -5.10 -5.75
CA LEU A 94 -8.89 -3.80 -5.69
C LEU A 94 -7.87 -3.63 -6.82
N LEU A 95 -6.96 -4.56 -7.03
CA LEU A 95 -5.96 -4.48 -8.09
C LEU A 95 -6.60 -4.40 -9.48
N ASN A 96 -7.65 -5.20 -9.73
CA ASN A 96 -8.37 -5.17 -11.00
C ASN A 96 -9.08 -3.83 -11.25
N THR A 97 -9.58 -3.17 -10.20
CA THR A 97 -10.17 -1.84 -10.32
C THR A 97 -9.10 -0.77 -10.51
N LEU A 98 -7.97 -0.86 -9.79
CA LEU A 98 -6.87 0.11 -9.93
C LEU A 98 -6.25 0.13 -11.31
N LYS A 99 -6.28 -0.98 -12.08
CA LYS A 99 -5.91 -1.00 -13.51
C LYS A 99 -6.73 -0.03 -14.36
N LYS A 100 -7.97 0.25 -13.94
CA LYS A 100 -8.87 1.18 -14.65
C LYS A 100 -8.66 2.61 -14.18
N VAL A 101 -8.34 2.81 -12.92
CA VAL A 101 -8.17 4.13 -12.27
C VAL A 101 -6.83 4.76 -12.63
N GLY A 102 -5.77 3.96 -12.69
CA GLY A 102 -4.41 4.41 -12.99
C GLY A 102 -3.76 3.64 -14.13
N LYS A 103 -2.84 4.29 -14.85
CA LYS A 103 -2.07 3.67 -15.95
C LYS A 103 -1.06 2.64 -15.44
N ASN A 104 -0.53 2.85 -14.24
CA ASN A 104 0.46 1.98 -13.59
C ASN A 104 0.06 1.75 -12.14
N VAL A 105 0.31 0.54 -11.63
CA VAL A 105 0.08 0.21 -10.22
C VAL A 105 1.41 -0.22 -9.59
N ILE A 106 1.81 0.44 -8.51
CA ILE A 106 3.00 0.11 -7.73
C ILE A 106 2.55 -0.47 -6.39
N VAL A 107 3.01 -1.68 -6.08
CA VAL A 107 2.68 -2.35 -4.82
C VAL A 107 3.94 -2.71 -4.06
N SER A 108 4.04 -2.26 -2.81
CA SER A 108 5.03 -2.79 -1.88
C SER A 108 4.35 -3.57 -0.75
N PHE A 109 4.97 -4.64 -0.30
CA PHE A 109 4.43 -5.47 0.77
C PHE A 109 5.53 -6.17 1.56
N ASN A 110 5.20 -6.61 2.78
CA ASN A 110 6.08 -7.40 3.60
C ASN A 110 6.08 -8.86 3.13
N ASN A 111 7.23 -9.34 2.63
CA ASN A 111 7.38 -10.74 2.25
C ASN A 111 7.31 -11.65 3.48
N SER A 112 6.18 -12.31 3.70
CA SER A 112 5.98 -13.25 4.82
C SER A 112 6.86 -14.50 4.72
N ALA A 113 7.28 -14.88 3.50
CA ALA A 113 8.21 -16.00 3.26
C ALA A 113 9.69 -15.58 3.27
N ARG A 114 10.05 -14.41 3.83
CA ARG A 114 11.46 -14.03 4.04
C ARG A 114 12.15 -15.07 4.92
N LEU A 115 13.32 -15.57 4.49
CA LEU A 115 14.04 -16.65 5.14
C LEU A 115 14.17 -16.45 6.67
N SER A 116 14.52 -15.25 7.11
CA SER A 116 14.63 -14.94 8.53
C SER A 116 13.33 -15.11 9.32
N LYS A 117 12.18 -14.80 8.70
CA LYS A 117 10.86 -15.02 9.31
C LYS A 117 10.51 -16.50 9.36
N VAL A 118 10.79 -17.24 8.29
CA VAL A 118 10.54 -18.69 8.19
C VAL A 118 11.39 -19.44 9.22
N VAL A 119 12.68 -19.11 9.33
CA VAL A 119 13.58 -19.72 10.32
C VAL A 119 13.09 -19.42 11.75
N LYS A 120 12.71 -18.17 12.03
CA LYS A 120 12.15 -17.81 13.35
C LYS A 120 10.87 -18.60 13.64
N PHE A 121 9.98 -18.77 12.66
CA PHE A 121 8.78 -19.59 12.80
C PHE A 121 9.09 -21.05 13.14
N LEU A 122 10.04 -21.66 12.41
CA LEU A 122 10.45 -23.04 12.64
C LEU A 122 10.97 -23.29 14.08
N PHE A 123 11.67 -22.31 14.65
CA PHE A 123 12.18 -22.45 16.03
C PHE A 123 11.18 -22.02 17.11
N SER A 124 10.31 -21.06 16.84
CA SER A 124 9.36 -20.54 17.84
C SER A 124 7.99 -21.22 17.80
N GLY A 125 7.61 -21.83 16.67
CA GLY A 125 6.27 -22.36 16.44
C GLY A 125 5.18 -21.27 16.42
N SER A 126 5.55 -19.96 16.43
CA SER A 126 4.61 -18.84 16.53
C SER A 126 4.38 -18.18 15.19
N PHE A 127 3.11 -18.07 14.77
CA PHE A 127 2.70 -17.32 13.58
C PHE A 127 3.01 -15.83 13.66
N ASP A 128 3.18 -15.28 14.84
CA ASP A 128 3.62 -13.89 15.02
C ASP A 128 4.86 -13.56 14.20
N SER A 129 5.79 -14.50 14.09
CA SER A 129 7.02 -14.30 13.32
C SER A 129 6.79 -14.09 11.82
N LEU A 130 5.68 -14.58 11.27
CA LEU A 130 5.31 -14.44 9.87
C LEU A 130 4.43 -13.21 9.62
N LEU A 131 3.53 -12.90 10.55
CA LEU A 131 2.49 -11.89 10.40
C LEU A 131 2.92 -10.49 10.88
N LYS A 132 3.76 -10.40 11.90
CA LYS A 132 4.14 -9.13 12.50
C LYS A 132 4.82 -8.17 11.52
N LYS A 133 4.36 -6.91 11.55
CA LYS A 133 5.05 -5.77 10.97
C LYS A 133 6.06 -5.19 11.97
N SER A 134 5.69 -5.12 13.24
CA SER A 134 6.52 -4.66 14.35
C SER A 134 6.46 -5.65 15.53
N ASP A 135 7.38 -5.52 16.49
CA ASP A 135 7.40 -6.39 17.69
C ASP A 135 6.21 -6.15 18.64
N SER A 136 5.51 -5.02 18.50
CA SER A 136 4.29 -4.69 19.26
C SER A 136 3.04 -5.37 18.72
N ASP A 137 3.06 -5.86 17.47
CA ASP A 137 1.89 -6.48 16.86
C ASP A 137 1.68 -7.89 17.45
N GLN A 138 0.42 -8.24 17.65
CA GLN A 138 0.00 -9.59 18.04
C GLN A 138 -0.78 -10.20 16.88
N TRP A 139 -0.74 -11.55 16.72
CA TRP A 139 -1.44 -12.21 15.61
C TRP A 139 -2.95 -11.94 15.59
N TYR A 140 -3.55 -11.64 16.74
CA TYR A 140 -4.97 -11.32 16.89
C TYR A 140 -5.29 -9.81 16.82
N ASN A 141 -4.26 -8.96 16.76
CA ASN A 141 -4.39 -7.49 16.68
C ASN A 141 -3.39 -6.94 15.64
N THR A 142 -3.58 -7.32 14.40
CA THR A 142 -2.80 -6.85 13.25
C THR A 142 -3.73 -6.51 12.12
N ASP A 143 -3.42 -5.42 11.40
CA ASP A 143 -4.14 -5.03 10.18
C ASP A 143 -3.89 -6.00 9.02
N TYR A 144 -2.89 -6.90 9.13
CA TYR A 144 -2.55 -7.84 8.08
C TYR A 144 -3.43 -9.08 8.12
N ILE A 145 -4.39 -9.14 7.21
CA ILE A 145 -5.32 -10.28 7.05
C ILE A 145 -4.83 -11.25 5.97
N HIS A 146 -3.93 -10.83 5.08
CA HIS A 146 -3.39 -11.64 3.99
C HIS A 146 -1.86 -11.72 4.07
N PRO A 147 -1.27 -12.74 4.74
CA PRO A 147 0.16 -13.00 4.62
C PRO A 147 0.47 -13.36 3.16
N CYS A 148 1.50 -12.73 2.61
CA CYS A 148 1.82 -12.85 1.20
C CYS A 148 3.32 -13.05 0.99
N SER A 149 3.70 -13.99 0.12
CA SER A 149 5.04 -14.13 -0.41
C SER A 149 5.16 -13.49 -1.80
N ILE A 150 6.39 -13.30 -2.27
CA ILE A 150 6.62 -12.85 -3.65
C ILE A 150 5.99 -13.82 -4.67
N LYS A 151 6.02 -15.13 -4.38
CA LYS A 151 5.45 -16.14 -5.26
C LYS A 151 3.92 -16.04 -5.32
N ASP A 152 3.28 -15.81 -4.16
CA ASP A 152 1.81 -15.66 -4.07
C ASP A 152 1.36 -14.40 -4.81
N PHE A 153 2.05 -13.28 -4.59
CA PHE A 153 1.74 -12.02 -5.27
C PHE A 153 1.92 -12.13 -6.78
N ARG A 154 3.02 -12.76 -7.22
CA ARG A 154 3.25 -13.02 -8.67
C ARG A 154 2.13 -13.87 -9.27
N LYS A 155 1.65 -14.89 -8.54
CA LYS A 155 0.52 -15.70 -9.03
C LYS A 155 -0.73 -14.83 -9.17
N LEU A 156 -1.05 -14.02 -8.16
CA LEU A 156 -2.19 -13.09 -8.22
C LEU A 156 -2.10 -12.14 -9.43
N THR A 157 -0.92 -11.56 -9.70
CA THR A 157 -0.76 -10.65 -10.86
C THR A 157 -0.95 -11.38 -12.18
N LEU A 158 -0.48 -12.63 -12.31
CA LEU A 158 -0.70 -13.45 -13.51
C LEU A 158 -2.19 -13.81 -13.69
N ASP A 159 -2.90 -14.14 -12.61
CA ASP A 159 -4.34 -14.46 -12.66
C ASP A 159 -5.19 -13.23 -13.04
N LEU A 160 -4.67 -12.01 -12.84
CA LEU A 160 -5.31 -10.74 -13.17
C LEU A 160 -4.84 -10.11 -14.49
N ASP A 161 -3.95 -10.77 -15.25
CA ASP A 161 -3.31 -10.20 -16.44
C ASP A 161 -2.63 -8.83 -16.17
N LEU A 162 -1.82 -8.78 -15.09
CA LEU A 162 -1.05 -7.63 -14.63
C LEU A 162 0.44 -7.80 -14.89
#